data_65847771c02c1f65057fa139885f79a4
#
_entry.id   65847771c02c1f65057fa139885f79a4
#
_cell.length_a   1.000
_cell.length_b   1.000
_cell.length_c   1.000
_cell.angle_alpha   90.00
_cell.angle_beta   90.00
_cell.angle_gamma   90.00
#
_symmetry.space_group_name_H-M   'P 1'
#
loop_
_entity.id
_entity.type
_entity.pdbx_description
1 polymer ?
#
loop_
_entity_poly.entity_id
_entity_poly.type
_entity_poly.pdbx_seq_one_letter_code
_entity_poly.pdbx_strand_id
1 'polypeptide(L)'
;MKTEVSKKLMRVIVFLSLITFGINASAQEYVAPTKPPETGRSPGVKVKLISDAGSTKTYVLIFAPGDEVMSGLKEFALKYHVKSAHFTAIGDAQRAKIGWYDRSKKMFKVINIDYPSEITSLIGDIAIFNGNPVVHGHINLAAEDGTVHGGHLLEAFISPTLEVMMTVEPVQLNKQMDTEFNLSLIDPGLEQ
;
A
#
# COMPACT_ATOMS: atom_id res chain seq x y z
N MET A 1 6.94 -3.29 91.21
CA MET A 1 6.47 -4.11 90.12
C MET A 1 6.06 -3.18 88.98
N LYS A 2 6.92 -2.94 88.02
CA LYS A 2 6.65 -2.13 86.84
C LYS A 2 6.74 -3.06 85.65
N THR A 3 5.64 -3.27 85.00
CA THR A 3 5.54 -4.06 83.75
C THR A 3 5.91 -3.21 82.56
N GLU A 4 7.04 -3.55 81.90
CA GLU A 4 7.42 -2.97 80.63
C GLU A 4 6.57 -3.56 79.51
N VAL A 5 5.80 -2.71 78.83
CA VAL A 5 5.10 -3.07 77.59
C VAL A 5 6.01 -2.80 76.40
N SER A 6 6.57 -3.88 75.84
CA SER A 6 7.36 -3.83 74.62
C SER A 6 6.52 -3.42 73.44
N LYS A 7 6.78 -2.25 72.87
CA LYS A 7 6.19 -1.78 71.62
C LYS A 7 6.89 -2.48 70.45
N LYS A 8 6.33 -3.56 69.94
CA LYS A 8 6.71 -4.11 68.66
C LYS A 8 6.23 -3.19 67.55
N LEU A 9 7.15 -2.44 66.99
CA LEU A 9 6.94 -1.61 65.81
C LEU A 9 6.80 -2.56 64.59
N MET A 10 5.54 -2.79 64.17
CA MET A 10 5.24 -3.56 62.96
C MET A 10 5.55 -2.70 61.75
N ARG A 11 6.68 -2.90 61.09
CA ARG A 11 7.02 -2.27 59.83
C ARG A 11 6.18 -2.94 58.73
N VAL A 12 5.10 -2.27 58.31
CA VAL A 12 4.37 -2.61 57.10
C VAL A 12 5.20 -2.14 55.90
N ILE A 13 5.87 -3.09 55.26
CA ILE A 13 6.50 -2.85 53.99
C ILE A 13 5.41 -2.88 52.92
N VAL A 14 4.98 -1.68 52.47
CA VAL A 14 4.11 -1.55 51.31
C VAL A 14 4.98 -1.78 50.07
N PHE A 15 4.92 -2.97 49.49
CA PHE A 15 5.43 -3.20 48.15
C PHE A 15 4.52 -2.44 47.15
N LEU A 16 4.96 -1.27 46.74
CA LEU A 16 4.35 -0.56 45.61
C LEU A 16 4.85 -1.26 44.33
N SER A 17 4.10 -2.26 43.85
CA SER A 17 4.34 -2.84 42.54
C SER A 17 3.97 -1.77 41.49
N LEU A 18 4.97 -1.09 40.96
CA LEU A 18 4.86 -0.29 39.74
C LEU A 18 4.57 -1.26 38.58
N ILE A 19 3.28 -1.44 38.30
CA ILE A 19 2.86 -2.04 37.03
C ILE A 19 3.14 -0.97 35.97
N THR A 20 4.32 -1.05 35.36
CA THR A 20 4.60 -0.30 34.13
C THR A 20 3.72 -0.90 33.03
N PHE A 21 2.55 -0.33 32.80
CA PHE A 21 1.86 -0.50 31.53
C PHE A 21 2.80 0.07 30.46
N GLY A 22 3.53 -0.80 29.80
CA GLY A 22 4.23 -0.46 28.58
C GLY A 22 3.19 -0.06 27.54
N ILE A 23 2.96 1.23 27.40
CA ILE A 23 2.23 1.76 26.24
C ILE A 23 3.14 1.45 25.06
N ASN A 24 2.82 0.37 24.31
CA ASN A 24 3.39 0.14 22.99
C ASN A 24 2.87 1.27 22.09
N ALA A 25 3.45 2.45 22.20
CA ALA A 25 3.26 3.50 21.22
C ALA A 25 3.99 3.03 19.95
N SER A 26 3.25 2.35 19.07
CA SER A 26 3.75 2.09 17.72
C SER A 26 4.03 3.44 17.08
N ALA A 27 5.29 3.70 16.78
CA ALA A 27 5.68 4.92 16.09
C ALA A 27 4.98 4.95 14.72
N GLN A 28 4.45 6.11 14.32
CA GLN A 28 3.83 6.29 13.02
C GLN A 28 4.80 5.91 11.90
N GLU A 29 4.43 4.93 11.08
CA GLU A 29 5.22 4.46 9.94
C GLU A 29 5.17 5.48 8.80
N TYR A 30 6.33 5.73 8.17
CA TYR A 30 6.48 6.54 6.97
C TYR A 30 7.26 5.78 5.92
N VAL A 31 6.85 5.90 4.66
CA VAL A 31 7.48 5.24 3.50
C VAL A 31 7.89 6.27 2.47
N ALA A 32 9.11 6.12 1.95
CA ALA A 32 9.61 6.98 0.87
C ALA A 32 8.82 6.72 -0.43
N PRO A 33 8.45 7.77 -1.19
CA PRO A 33 7.73 7.62 -2.45
C PRO A 33 8.46 6.78 -3.51
N THR A 34 9.77 6.73 -3.42
CA THR A 34 10.64 5.99 -4.36
C THR A 34 10.91 4.54 -3.95
N LYS A 35 10.35 4.07 -2.83
CA LYS A 35 10.49 2.66 -2.42
C LYS A 35 9.81 1.76 -3.45
N PRO A 36 10.55 0.89 -4.16
CA PRO A 36 9.94 -0.01 -5.13
C PRO A 36 9.11 -1.09 -4.41
N PRO A 37 8.00 -1.55 -5.03
CA PRO A 37 7.27 -2.69 -4.51
C PRO A 37 8.11 -3.96 -4.59
N GLU A 38 7.91 -4.86 -3.65
CA GLU A 38 8.46 -6.21 -3.69
C GLU A 38 7.81 -7.00 -4.82
N THR A 39 8.53 -7.95 -5.41
CA THR A 39 8.02 -8.87 -6.44
C THR A 39 7.92 -10.30 -5.89
N GLY A 40 7.24 -11.21 -6.62
CA GLY A 40 7.09 -12.61 -6.20
C GLY A 40 5.97 -12.85 -5.20
N ARG A 41 5.09 -11.84 -4.98
CA ARG A 41 4.00 -11.92 -3.99
C ARG A 41 2.62 -12.11 -4.62
N SER A 42 2.56 -12.40 -5.93
CA SER A 42 1.30 -12.53 -6.69
C SER A 42 1.31 -13.73 -7.63
N PRO A 43 1.54 -14.96 -7.12
CA PRO A 43 1.67 -16.15 -7.96
C PRO A 43 0.35 -16.59 -8.58
N GLY A 44 -0.79 -16.12 -8.08
CA GLY A 44 -2.13 -16.51 -8.52
C GLY A 44 -2.70 -15.66 -9.65
N VAL A 45 -2.02 -14.59 -10.06
CA VAL A 45 -2.54 -13.64 -11.06
C VAL A 45 -2.70 -14.32 -12.43
N LYS A 46 -3.93 -14.27 -12.94
CA LYS A 46 -4.28 -14.72 -14.28
C LYS A 46 -4.44 -13.52 -15.21
N VAL A 47 -3.84 -13.60 -16.39
CA VAL A 47 -3.86 -12.51 -17.40
C VAL A 47 -4.51 -13.01 -18.68
N LYS A 48 -5.41 -12.20 -19.23
CA LYS A 48 -6.04 -12.44 -20.55
C LYS A 48 -6.00 -11.17 -21.39
N LEU A 49 -5.46 -11.26 -22.58
CA LEU A 49 -5.63 -10.23 -23.62
C LEU A 49 -7.06 -10.31 -24.15
N ILE A 50 -7.80 -9.21 -24.05
CA ILE A 50 -9.21 -9.15 -24.49
C ILE A 50 -9.41 -8.28 -25.73
N SER A 51 -8.45 -7.37 -26.01
CA SER A 51 -8.47 -6.57 -27.24
C SER A 51 -7.04 -6.28 -27.69
N ASP A 52 -6.81 -6.42 -29.00
CA ASP A 52 -5.59 -6.03 -29.70
C ASP A 52 -6.00 -5.19 -30.90
N ALA A 53 -6.43 -3.95 -30.64
CA ALA A 53 -6.97 -3.04 -31.63
C ALA A 53 -5.89 -2.03 -32.06
N GLY A 54 -5.18 -2.35 -33.13
CA GLY A 54 -4.09 -1.50 -33.63
C GLY A 54 -2.89 -1.50 -32.69
N SER A 55 -2.52 -0.34 -32.18
CA SER A 55 -1.36 -0.19 -31.29
C SER A 55 -1.70 -0.29 -29.79
N THR A 56 -2.97 -0.22 -29.42
CA THR A 56 -3.44 -0.29 -28.03
C THR A 56 -3.90 -1.71 -27.70
N LYS A 57 -3.50 -2.21 -26.50
CA LYS A 57 -3.88 -3.54 -26.02
C LYS A 57 -4.64 -3.45 -24.71
N THR A 58 -5.76 -4.19 -24.59
CA THR A 58 -6.50 -4.27 -23.34
C THR A 58 -6.38 -5.67 -22.73
N TYR A 59 -6.01 -5.72 -21.48
CA TYR A 59 -5.88 -6.94 -20.69
C TYR A 59 -6.86 -6.95 -19.53
N VAL A 60 -7.26 -8.13 -19.11
CA VAL A 60 -7.87 -8.40 -17.82
C VAL A 60 -6.84 -9.12 -16.96
N LEU A 61 -6.62 -8.62 -15.75
CA LEU A 61 -5.83 -9.31 -14.73
C LEU A 61 -6.76 -9.70 -13.58
N ILE A 62 -6.77 -10.97 -13.21
CA ILE A 62 -7.54 -11.48 -12.07
C ILE A 62 -6.57 -11.92 -11.00
N PHE A 63 -6.62 -11.25 -9.86
CA PHE A 63 -5.86 -11.60 -8.67
C PHE A 63 -6.62 -12.61 -7.84
N ALA A 64 -5.92 -13.59 -7.29
CA ALA A 64 -6.44 -14.64 -6.44
C ALA A 64 -6.26 -14.31 -4.95
N PRO A 65 -6.91 -15.04 -4.03
CA PRO A 65 -6.69 -14.88 -2.60
C PRO A 65 -5.20 -15.02 -2.23
N GLY A 66 -4.70 -14.03 -1.51
CA GLY A 66 -3.29 -13.96 -1.07
C GLY A 66 -2.35 -13.22 -2.01
N ASP A 67 -2.76 -12.91 -3.24
CA ASP A 67 -1.94 -12.09 -4.14
C ASP A 67 -1.83 -10.65 -3.61
N GLU A 68 -0.64 -10.06 -3.83
CA GLU A 68 -0.36 -8.66 -3.47
C GLU A 68 -0.40 -7.76 -4.72
N VAL A 69 -1.21 -6.71 -4.68
CA VAL A 69 -1.58 -5.91 -5.87
C VAL A 69 -0.39 -5.24 -6.54
N MET A 70 0.47 -4.54 -5.77
CA MET A 70 1.61 -3.81 -6.34
C MET A 70 2.63 -4.75 -6.95
N SER A 71 2.86 -5.92 -6.32
CA SER A 71 3.69 -6.99 -6.87
C SER A 71 3.17 -7.48 -8.21
N GLY A 72 1.90 -7.86 -8.28
CA GLY A 72 1.31 -8.42 -9.50
C GLY A 72 1.24 -7.41 -10.66
N LEU A 73 0.91 -6.16 -10.40
CA LEU A 73 0.93 -5.10 -11.43
C LEU A 73 2.35 -4.83 -11.93
N LYS A 74 3.34 -4.81 -11.04
CA LYS A 74 4.75 -4.65 -11.40
C LYS A 74 5.26 -5.82 -12.25
N GLU A 75 4.94 -7.05 -11.86
CA GLU A 75 5.33 -8.27 -12.58
C GLU A 75 4.67 -8.33 -13.95
N PHE A 76 3.39 -7.96 -14.05
CA PHE A 76 2.71 -7.81 -15.33
C PHE A 76 3.46 -6.83 -16.24
N ALA A 77 3.80 -5.64 -15.72
CA ALA A 77 4.49 -4.61 -16.48
C ALA A 77 5.86 -5.09 -17.00
N LEU A 78 6.62 -5.78 -16.17
CA LEU A 78 7.91 -6.35 -16.56
C LEU A 78 7.74 -7.45 -17.61
N LYS A 79 6.84 -8.40 -17.39
CA LYS A 79 6.62 -9.57 -18.26
C LYS A 79 6.13 -9.18 -19.66
N TYR A 80 5.25 -8.17 -19.73
CA TYR A 80 4.65 -7.73 -21.00
C TYR A 80 5.32 -6.49 -21.59
N HIS A 81 6.47 -6.08 -21.03
CA HIS A 81 7.26 -4.92 -21.49
C HIS A 81 6.44 -3.63 -21.58
N VAL A 82 5.54 -3.42 -20.59
CA VAL A 82 4.65 -2.26 -20.55
C VAL A 82 5.44 -1.01 -20.28
N LYS A 83 5.31 -0.02 -21.16
CA LYS A 83 5.99 1.28 -21.05
C LYS A 83 5.03 2.43 -20.74
N SER A 84 3.75 2.20 -20.97
CA SER A 84 2.66 3.12 -20.67
C SER A 84 1.37 2.33 -20.53
N ALA A 85 0.63 2.54 -19.44
CA ALA A 85 -0.69 1.95 -19.26
C ALA A 85 -1.49 2.78 -18.26
N HIS A 86 -2.81 2.61 -18.32
CA HIS A 86 -3.72 3.01 -17.26
C HIS A 86 -4.61 1.83 -16.89
N PHE A 87 -5.13 1.83 -15.65
CA PHE A 87 -5.97 0.73 -15.19
C PHE A 87 -7.06 1.19 -14.22
N THR A 88 -8.13 0.40 -14.19
CA THR A 88 -9.18 0.48 -13.18
C THR A 88 -9.45 -0.92 -12.64
N ALA A 89 -9.85 -1.01 -11.36
CA ALA A 89 -10.20 -2.29 -10.77
C ALA A 89 -11.25 -2.15 -9.67
N ILE A 90 -11.97 -3.27 -9.44
CA ILE A 90 -12.87 -3.50 -8.33
C ILE A 90 -12.64 -4.91 -7.76
N GLY A 91 -12.98 -5.13 -6.51
CA GLY A 91 -12.82 -6.41 -5.83
C GLY A 91 -12.78 -6.24 -4.33
N ASP A 92 -12.01 -7.12 -3.63
CA ASP A 92 -11.93 -7.13 -2.18
C ASP A 92 -10.50 -7.31 -1.70
N ALA A 93 -10.14 -6.62 -0.64
CA ALA A 93 -8.88 -6.77 0.07
C ALA A 93 -9.11 -7.41 1.44
N GLN A 94 -8.27 -8.37 1.82
CA GLN A 94 -8.21 -8.89 3.19
C GLN A 94 -7.60 -7.86 4.15
N ARG A 95 -6.64 -7.10 3.67
CA ARG A 95 -5.96 -5.99 4.34
C ARG A 95 -5.21 -5.14 3.34
N ALA A 96 -4.94 -3.90 3.70
CA ALA A 96 -4.16 -3.00 2.87
C ALA A 96 -3.34 -2.00 3.69
N LYS A 97 -2.34 -1.40 3.04
CA LYS A 97 -1.66 -0.20 3.49
C LYS A 97 -1.88 0.90 2.46
N ILE A 98 -2.38 2.04 2.91
CA ILE A 98 -2.53 3.23 2.07
C ILE A 98 -1.65 4.36 2.59
N GLY A 99 -1.26 5.26 1.71
CA GLY A 99 -0.39 6.38 2.01
C GLY A 99 -1.13 7.71 1.92
N TRP A 100 -0.92 8.56 2.92
CA TRP A 100 -1.22 9.98 2.81
C TRP A 100 0.10 10.75 2.70
N TYR A 101 0.28 11.53 1.62
CA TYR A 101 1.52 12.22 1.37
C TYR A 101 1.70 13.41 2.33
N ASP A 102 2.67 13.29 3.24
CA ASP A 102 3.09 14.35 4.15
C ASP A 102 4.12 15.25 3.45
N ARG A 103 3.67 16.44 3.04
CA ARG A 103 4.52 17.42 2.33
C ARG A 103 5.70 17.87 3.17
N SER A 104 5.55 17.95 4.48
CA SER A 104 6.61 18.41 5.38
C SER A 104 7.75 17.41 5.49
N LYS A 105 7.45 16.12 5.39
CA LYS A 105 8.42 15.01 5.44
C LYS A 105 8.83 14.52 4.06
N LYS A 106 8.09 14.90 3.01
CA LYS A 106 8.22 14.34 1.65
C LYS A 106 8.15 12.81 1.63
N MET A 107 7.25 12.25 2.43
CA MET A 107 7.05 10.82 2.63
C MET A 107 5.56 10.49 2.73
N PHE A 108 5.18 9.25 2.45
CA PHE A 108 3.85 8.76 2.73
C PHE A 108 3.72 8.35 4.19
N LYS A 109 2.80 8.98 4.92
CA LYS A 109 2.30 8.49 6.20
C LYS A 109 1.48 7.24 5.92
N VAL A 110 1.86 6.11 6.54
CA VAL A 110 1.17 4.84 6.35
C VAL A 110 -0.09 4.80 7.21
N ILE A 111 -1.18 4.36 6.59
CA ILE A 111 -2.46 4.08 7.24
C ILE A 111 -2.74 2.60 6.97
N ASN A 112 -2.79 1.80 8.04
CA ASN A 112 -3.10 0.38 7.95
C ASN A 112 -4.61 0.16 7.93
N ILE A 113 -5.06 -0.71 7.03
CA ILE A 113 -6.42 -1.23 6.94
C ILE A 113 -6.30 -2.73 7.21
N ASP A 114 -6.39 -3.11 8.49
CA ASP A 114 -6.13 -4.49 8.96
C ASP A 114 -7.42 -5.32 9.08
N TYR A 115 -8.41 -5.03 8.22
CA TYR A 115 -9.70 -5.72 8.17
C TYR A 115 -10.15 -5.88 6.71
N PRO A 116 -11.01 -6.89 6.42
CA PRO A 116 -11.58 -7.08 5.09
C PRO A 116 -12.36 -5.84 4.63
N SER A 117 -12.14 -5.45 3.39
CA SER A 117 -12.75 -4.25 2.82
C SER A 117 -13.03 -4.45 1.33
N GLU A 118 -14.16 -3.93 0.85
CA GLU A 118 -14.40 -3.87 -0.59
C GLU A 118 -13.54 -2.80 -1.25
N ILE A 119 -12.86 -3.17 -2.33
CA ILE A 119 -12.16 -2.23 -3.21
C ILE A 119 -13.20 -1.62 -4.14
N THR A 120 -13.79 -0.51 -3.72
CA THR A 120 -14.83 0.20 -4.49
C THR A 120 -14.26 0.92 -5.71
N SER A 121 -12.98 1.23 -5.69
CA SER A 121 -12.20 1.66 -6.86
C SER A 121 -10.71 1.52 -6.59
N LEU A 122 -9.99 1.08 -7.62
CA LEU A 122 -8.54 1.22 -7.74
C LEU A 122 -8.27 1.78 -9.13
N ILE A 123 -7.61 2.92 -9.19
CA ILE A 123 -7.23 3.57 -10.46
C ILE A 123 -5.74 3.89 -10.44
N GLY A 124 -5.11 3.82 -11.61
CA GLY A 124 -3.69 4.13 -11.68
C GLY A 124 -3.10 4.12 -13.07
N ASP A 125 -1.80 4.31 -13.08
CA ASP A 125 -0.96 4.34 -14.28
C ASP A 125 0.31 3.50 -14.13
N ILE A 126 0.91 3.16 -15.27
CA ILE A 126 2.25 2.61 -15.37
C ILE A 126 3.03 3.49 -16.34
N ALA A 127 4.18 3.99 -15.92
CA ALA A 127 5.09 4.77 -16.74
C ALA A 127 6.55 4.44 -16.40
N ILE A 128 7.50 4.88 -17.20
CA ILE A 128 8.92 4.54 -17.05
C ILE A 128 9.64 5.57 -16.18
N PHE A 129 10.35 5.09 -15.17
CA PHE A 129 11.29 5.89 -14.39
C PHE A 129 12.64 5.19 -14.31
N ASN A 130 13.71 5.85 -14.73
CA ASN A 130 15.07 5.28 -14.78
C ASN A 130 15.12 3.91 -15.49
N GLY A 131 14.42 3.80 -16.64
CA GLY A 131 14.39 2.59 -17.47
C GLY A 131 13.49 1.46 -16.94
N ASN A 132 12.81 1.64 -15.81
CA ASN A 132 11.96 0.62 -15.19
C ASN A 132 10.49 1.06 -15.14
N PRO A 133 9.53 0.14 -15.36
CA PRO A 133 8.12 0.46 -15.15
C PRO A 133 7.84 0.71 -13.66
N VAL A 134 7.16 1.81 -13.39
CA VAL A 134 6.68 2.21 -12.07
C VAL A 134 5.17 2.24 -12.09
N VAL A 135 4.56 1.50 -11.16
CA VAL A 135 3.13 1.48 -10.91
C VAL A 135 2.78 2.61 -9.95
N HIS A 136 1.77 3.39 -10.29
CA HIS A 136 1.18 4.40 -9.42
C HIS A 136 -0.32 4.17 -9.37
N GLY A 137 -0.89 4.08 -8.16
CA GLY A 137 -2.31 3.83 -8.00
C GLY A 137 -2.88 4.45 -6.73
N HIS A 138 -4.16 4.79 -6.81
CA HIS A 138 -4.96 5.21 -5.66
C HIS A 138 -6.11 4.23 -5.47
N ILE A 139 -6.40 3.90 -4.21
CA ILE A 139 -7.39 2.90 -3.83
C ILE A 139 -8.40 3.48 -2.85
N ASN A 140 -9.65 3.07 -2.99
CA ASN A 140 -10.73 3.30 -2.02
C ASN A 140 -11.22 1.96 -1.49
N LEU A 141 -11.27 1.86 -0.16
CA LEU A 141 -11.58 0.66 0.60
C LEU A 141 -12.80 0.94 1.49
N ALA A 142 -13.91 0.26 1.21
CA ALA A 142 -15.13 0.38 2.02
C ALA A 142 -15.13 -0.66 3.13
N ALA A 143 -15.31 -0.21 4.37
CA ALA A 143 -15.53 -1.07 5.53
C ALA A 143 -16.99 -1.57 5.59
N GLU A 144 -17.26 -2.52 6.49
CA GLU A 144 -18.59 -3.14 6.69
C GLU A 144 -19.70 -2.10 6.98
N ASP A 145 -19.38 -0.98 7.61
CA ASP A 145 -20.32 0.09 7.91
C ASP A 145 -20.52 1.09 6.75
N GLY A 146 -19.87 0.86 5.60
CA GLY A 146 -19.89 1.74 4.43
C GLY A 146 -18.93 2.92 4.52
N THR A 147 -18.15 3.06 5.60
CA THR A 147 -17.10 4.07 5.68
C THR A 147 -16.00 3.76 4.67
N VAL A 148 -15.56 4.77 3.92
CA VAL A 148 -14.52 4.61 2.89
C VAL A 148 -13.22 5.25 3.33
N HIS A 149 -12.14 4.47 3.29
CA HIS A 149 -10.77 4.93 3.46
C HIS A 149 -10.05 4.89 2.12
N GLY A 150 -9.43 6.00 1.72
CA GLY A 150 -8.74 6.10 0.43
C GLY A 150 -7.38 6.77 0.55
N GLY A 151 -6.51 6.46 -0.41
CA GLY A 151 -5.18 7.03 -0.50
C GLY A 151 -4.31 6.39 -1.56
N HIS A 152 -3.03 6.76 -1.54
CA HIS A 152 -2.02 6.14 -2.39
C HIS A 152 -1.85 4.66 -2.01
N LEU A 153 -1.92 3.76 -3.00
CA LEU A 153 -1.75 2.33 -2.76
C LEU A 153 -0.28 2.02 -2.44
N LEU A 154 -0.03 1.51 -1.24
CA LEU A 154 1.28 1.03 -0.83
C LEU A 154 1.36 -0.50 -0.89
N GLU A 155 0.32 -1.18 -0.42
CA GLU A 155 0.20 -2.65 -0.37
C GLU A 155 -1.28 -3.02 -0.24
N ALA A 156 -1.73 -4.07 -0.95
CA ALA A 156 -3.04 -4.68 -0.71
C ALA A 156 -2.99 -6.18 -0.99
N PHE A 157 -3.47 -6.99 -0.03
CA PHE A 157 -3.62 -8.44 -0.18
C PHE A 157 -5.06 -8.77 -0.51
N ILE A 158 -5.25 -9.51 -1.57
CA ILE A 158 -6.57 -9.80 -2.14
C ILE A 158 -7.25 -10.99 -1.46
N SER A 159 -8.56 -10.89 -1.28
CA SER A 159 -9.48 -11.99 -0.95
C SER A 159 -10.93 -11.51 -1.07
N PRO A 160 -11.81 -12.14 -1.87
CA PRO A 160 -11.56 -13.33 -2.70
C PRO A 160 -10.93 -13.01 -4.06
N THR A 161 -11.11 -11.81 -4.64
CA THR A 161 -10.66 -11.47 -5.99
C THR A 161 -10.41 -9.97 -6.16
N LEU A 162 -9.57 -9.61 -7.12
CA LEU A 162 -9.50 -8.27 -7.70
C LEU A 162 -9.51 -8.41 -9.23
N GLU A 163 -10.37 -7.67 -9.88
CA GLU A 163 -10.56 -7.66 -11.32
C GLU A 163 -10.02 -6.34 -11.87
N VAL A 164 -8.90 -6.40 -12.59
CA VAL A 164 -8.22 -5.24 -13.16
C VAL A 164 -8.46 -5.19 -14.67
N MET A 165 -8.98 -4.06 -15.15
CA MET A 165 -8.99 -3.71 -16.56
C MET A 165 -7.80 -2.83 -16.86
N MET A 166 -6.88 -3.31 -17.69
CA MET A 166 -5.61 -2.68 -18.00
C MET A 166 -5.53 -2.32 -19.48
N THR A 167 -5.38 -1.05 -19.81
CA THR A 167 -5.13 -0.58 -21.17
C THR A 167 -3.67 -0.19 -21.30
N VAL A 168 -2.96 -0.87 -22.21
CA VAL A 168 -1.55 -0.60 -22.55
C VAL A 168 -1.50 0.27 -23.77
N GLU A 169 -0.88 1.44 -23.63
CA GLU A 169 -0.75 2.43 -24.69
C GLU A 169 0.54 2.25 -25.49
N PRO A 170 0.56 2.62 -26.77
CA PRO A 170 1.71 2.42 -27.65
C PRO A 170 2.88 3.38 -27.36
N VAL A 171 2.56 4.59 -26.90
CA VAL A 171 3.56 5.63 -26.64
C VAL A 171 4.07 5.51 -25.21
N GLN A 172 5.38 5.44 -25.05
CA GLN A 172 6.01 5.40 -23.73
C GLN A 172 5.76 6.71 -22.99
N LEU A 173 5.37 6.60 -21.72
CA LEU A 173 5.35 7.71 -20.79
C LEU A 173 6.55 7.64 -19.86
N ASN A 174 7.22 8.75 -19.68
CA ASN A 174 8.37 8.86 -18.79
C ASN A 174 8.01 9.68 -17.54
N LYS A 175 8.60 9.27 -16.41
CA LYS A 175 8.54 10.01 -15.15
C LYS A 175 9.88 10.71 -14.92
N GLN A 176 9.82 11.88 -14.32
CA GLN A 176 10.97 12.62 -13.83
C GLN A 176 10.86 12.84 -12.31
N MET A 177 12.01 12.89 -11.64
CA MET A 177 12.05 13.22 -10.23
C MET A 177 11.77 14.70 -10.03
N ASP A 178 10.67 15.01 -9.35
CA ASP A 178 10.41 16.32 -8.80
C ASP A 178 11.12 16.45 -7.45
N THR A 179 12.14 17.31 -7.40
CA THR A 179 12.97 17.49 -6.20
C THR A 179 12.27 18.32 -5.12
N GLU A 180 11.29 19.14 -5.50
CA GLU A 180 10.48 19.89 -4.55
C GLU A 180 9.63 18.96 -3.70
N PHE A 181 9.00 17.95 -4.34
CA PHE A 181 8.12 17.00 -3.66
C PHE A 181 8.77 15.63 -3.40
N ASN A 182 9.96 15.35 -3.93
CA ASN A 182 10.59 14.01 -3.86
C ASN A 182 9.68 12.91 -4.43
N LEU A 183 8.98 13.21 -5.51
CA LEU A 183 8.06 12.32 -6.22
C LEU A 183 8.53 12.11 -7.66
N SER A 184 8.39 10.89 -8.18
CA SER A 184 8.53 10.63 -9.61
C SER A 184 7.19 10.92 -10.31
N LEU A 185 7.11 12.01 -11.05
CA LEU A 185 5.91 12.47 -11.74
C LEU A 185 6.01 12.22 -13.24
N ILE A 186 4.87 11.99 -13.90
CA ILE A 186 4.84 11.92 -15.37
C ILE A 186 5.20 13.29 -15.92
N ASP A 187 6.17 13.31 -16.85
CA ASP A 187 6.52 14.49 -17.60
C ASP A 187 6.27 14.22 -19.10
N PRO A 188 5.21 14.81 -19.67
CA PRO A 188 4.87 14.61 -21.07
C PRO A 188 5.85 15.25 -22.06
N GLY A 189 6.74 16.11 -21.58
CA GLY A 189 7.79 16.76 -22.37
C GLY A 189 9.06 15.92 -22.53
N LEU A 190 9.20 14.81 -21.79
CA LEU A 190 10.34 13.92 -21.94
C LEU A 190 10.14 13.02 -23.16
N GLU A 191 10.95 13.28 -24.19
CA GLU A 191 11.05 12.41 -25.36
C GLU A 191 11.68 11.05 -25.01
N GLN A 192 11.45 10.06 -25.86
CA GLN A 192 11.96 8.69 -25.71
C GLN A 192 13.47 8.57 -25.92
#